data_0930bad656365865b074b15865e8c538
#
_entry.id   0930bad656365865b074b15865e8c538
#
_cell.length_a   1.000
_cell.length_b   1.000
_cell.length_c   1.000
_cell.angle_alpha   90.00
_cell.angle_beta   90.00
_cell.angle_gamma   90.00
#
_symmetry.space_group_name_H-M   'P 1'
#
loop_
_entity.id
_entity.type
_entity.pdbx_description
1 polymer ?
#
loop_
_entity_poly.entity_id
_entity_poly.type
_entity_poly.pdbx_seq_one_letter_code
_entity_poly.pdbx_strand_id
1 'polypeptide(L)'
;MRKTLVVEAAIEPLVRLRSINREDLEDLRKWKNSVKEGFFFKGEINEMMQKAWFAAYHERPDDYLFIVEHDGKKAGCMGFRLEKGRAEVYNVIASPWGKGKGLMAAGLRLLCSYIGSRHVKNIGCVVVKGNPALEFYDRCGFWISGSAADRDIMTLNWDSFRPVKIDQVDEKDLGRKKRPGR
;
A
#
# COMPACT_ATOMS: atom_id res chain seq x y z
N MET A 1 0.08 18.37 -8.15
CA MET A 1 0.81 18.43 -6.86
C MET A 1 0.29 17.29 -5.99
N ARG A 2 1.18 16.43 -5.44
CA ARG A 2 0.76 15.24 -4.70
C ARG A 2 0.36 15.64 -3.28
N LYS A 3 -0.81 15.20 -2.84
CA LYS A 3 -1.30 15.43 -1.48
C LYS A 3 -0.68 14.41 -0.52
N THR A 4 -0.32 14.84 0.66
CA THR A 4 0.03 13.93 1.76
C THR A 4 -1.26 13.47 2.42
N LEU A 5 -1.46 12.16 2.49
CA LEU A 5 -2.65 11.56 3.08
C LEU A 5 -2.29 10.87 4.39
N VAL A 6 -3.16 11.02 5.39
CA VAL A 6 -3.21 10.16 6.57
C VAL A 6 -4.63 9.62 6.65
N VAL A 7 -4.77 8.30 6.72
CA VAL A 7 -6.06 7.61 6.81
C VAL A 7 -6.13 6.88 8.14
N GLU A 8 -7.16 7.15 8.91
CA GLU A 8 -7.40 6.56 10.23
C GLU A 8 -8.83 6.06 10.37
N ALA A 9 -8.99 5.02 11.16
CA ALA A 9 -10.28 4.46 11.56
C ALA A 9 -10.17 3.77 12.91
N ALA A 10 -11.29 3.60 13.61
CA ALA A 10 -11.39 2.73 14.78
C ALA A 10 -11.31 1.26 14.32
N ILE A 11 -10.12 0.70 14.32
CA ILE A 11 -9.82 -0.68 13.92
C ILE A 11 -8.88 -1.33 14.93
N GLU A 12 -9.07 -2.63 15.18
CA GLU A 12 -8.17 -3.41 16.02
C GLU A 12 -7.39 -4.46 15.19
N PRO A 13 -6.07 -4.51 15.36
CA PRO A 13 -5.23 -3.56 16.11
C PRO A 13 -5.22 -2.17 15.47
N LEU A 14 -5.07 -1.11 16.30
CA LEU A 14 -5.08 0.27 15.81
C LEU A 14 -3.89 0.51 14.88
N VAL A 15 -4.19 0.86 13.64
CA VAL A 15 -3.19 1.23 12.64
C VAL A 15 -3.64 2.48 11.91
N ARG A 16 -2.67 3.24 11.39
CA ARG A 16 -2.93 4.32 10.43
C ARG A 16 -2.11 4.15 9.17
N LEU A 17 -2.60 4.71 8.07
CA LEU A 17 -1.90 4.76 6.80
C LEU A 17 -1.42 6.18 6.56
N ARG A 18 -0.13 6.37 6.47
CA ARG A 18 0.51 7.67 6.18
C ARG A 18 1.23 7.59 4.84
N SER A 19 0.96 8.55 3.94
CA SER A 19 1.73 8.66 2.69
C SER A 19 3.24 8.64 2.96
N ILE A 20 3.97 7.95 2.09
CA ILE A 20 5.43 7.89 2.18
C ILE A 20 6.07 9.28 2.01
N ASN A 21 7.21 9.45 2.63
CA ASN A 21 8.07 10.62 2.45
C ASN A 21 9.53 10.19 2.19
N ARG A 22 10.43 11.15 2.06
CA ARG A 22 11.86 10.88 1.77
C ARG A 22 12.55 10.06 2.86
N GLU A 23 12.15 10.21 4.11
CA GLU A 23 12.74 9.52 5.27
C GLU A 23 12.39 8.02 5.31
N ASP A 24 11.39 7.60 4.52
CA ASP A 24 10.97 6.20 4.45
C ASP A 24 11.76 5.39 3.40
N LEU A 25 12.52 6.04 2.52
CA LEU A 25 13.12 5.39 1.36
C LEU A 25 14.08 4.27 1.70
N GLU A 26 14.86 4.44 2.76
CA GLU A 26 15.80 3.42 3.22
C GLU A 26 15.06 2.17 3.74
N ASP A 27 14.02 2.36 4.54
CA ASP A 27 13.19 1.26 5.05
C ASP A 27 12.48 0.53 3.91
N LEU A 28 11.84 1.28 2.99
CA LEU A 28 11.16 0.72 1.82
C LEU A 28 12.11 -0.12 0.95
N ARG A 29 13.34 0.36 0.73
CA ARG A 29 14.36 -0.35 -0.03
C ARG A 29 14.77 -1.65 0.66
N LYS A 30 15.08 -1.60 1.96
CA LYS A 30 15.46 -2.76 2.75
C LYS A 30 14.35 -3.79 2.78
N TRP A 31 13.10 -3.37 3.06
CA TRP A 31 11.96 -4.28 3.12
C TRP A 31 11.70 -4.94 1.75
N LYS A 32 11.75 -4.16 0.66
CA LYS A 32 11.54 -4.70 -0.69
C LYS A 32 12.60 -5.74 -1.06
N ASN A 33 13.87 -5.44 -0.79
CA ASN A 33 14.99 -6.35 -1.07
C ASN A 33 14.90 -7.63 -0.24
N SER A 34 14.45 -7.56 1.02
CA SER A 34 14.33 -8.73 1.90
C SER A 34 13.26 -9.74 1.47
N VAL A 35 12.31 -9.33 0.63
CA VAL A 35 11.20 -10.17 0.13
C VAL A 35 11.11 -10.18 -1.41
N LYS A 36 12.19 -9.84 -2.10
CA LYS A 36 12.22 -9.67 -3.57
C LYS A 36 11.73 -10.89 -4.34
N GLU A 37 11.90 -12.09 -3.79
CA GLU A 37 11.44 -13.33 -4.41
C GLU A 37 9.91 -13.40 -4.57
N GLY A 38 9.16 -12.67 -3.75
CA GLY A 38 7.71 -12.53 -3.85
C GLY A 38 7.24 -11.55 -4.93
N PHE A 39 8.14 -10.91 -5.68
CA PHE A 39 7.81 -9.90 -6.68
C PHE A 39 8.30 -10.29 -8.07
N PHE A 40 7.74 -9.66 -9.12
CA PHE A 40 8.18 -9.87 -10.50
C PHE A 40 9.61 -9.39 -10.73
N PHE A 41 9.98 -8.24 -10.16
CA PHE A 41 11.36 -7.78 -10.19
C PHE A 41 12.18 -8.44 -9.08
N LYS A 42 13.12 -9.30 -9.47
CA LYS A 42 13.99 -10.07 -8.56
C LYS A 42 15.33 -9.39 -8.28
N GLY A 43 15.64 -8.32 -9.01
CA GLY A 43 16.87 -7.57 -8.84
C GLY A 43 16.95 -6.86 -7.49
N GLU A 44 18.15 -6.60 -7.03
CA GLU A 44 18.38 -5.80 -5.84
C GLU A 44 18.22 -4.31 -6.15
N ILE A 45 17.44 -3.62 -5.33
CA ILE A 45 17.23 -2.18 -5.45
C ILE A 45 18.35 -1.47 -4.69
N ASN A 46 19.19 -0.72 -5.40
CA ASN A 46 20.18 0.14 -4.78
C ASN A 46 19.60 1.53 -4.47
N GLU A 47 20.38 2.36 -3.76
CA GLU A 47 19.95 3.70 -3.34
C GLU A 47 19.62 4.62 -4.52
N MET A 48 20.38 4.57 -5.60
CA MET A 48 20.16 5.39 -6.79
C MET A 48 18.83 5.00 -7.47
N MET A 49 18.55 3.71 -7.63
CA MET A 49 17.27 3.21 -8.16
C MET A 49 16.10 3.65 -7.29
N GLN A 50 16.26 3.58 -5.96
CA GLN A 50 15.22 4.00 -5.02
C GLN A 50 14.92 5.50 -5.13
N LYS A 51 15.95 6.34 -5.24
CA LYS A 51 15.80 7.79 -5.42
C LYS A 51 15.13 8.13 -6.76
N ALA A 52 15.55 7.48 -7.84
CA ALA A 52 14.95 7.66 -9.17
C ALA A 52 13.48 7.23 -9.19
N TRP A 53 13.17 6.07 -8.58
CA TRP A 53 11.79 5.62 -8.42
C TRP A 53 10.93 6.62 -7.63
N PHE A 54 11.46 7.18 -6.53
CA PHE A 54 10.72 8.14 -5.71
C PHE A 54 10.43 9.44 -6.46
N ALA A 55 11.37 9.93 -7.26
CA ALA A 55 11.15 11.08 -8.13
C ALA A 55 10.02 10.80 -9.14
N ALA A 56 10.09 9.66 -9.85
CA ALA A 56 9.05 9.24 -10.80
C ALA A 56 7.69 8.95 -10.12
N TYR A 57 7.69 8.49 -8.86
CA TYR A 57 6.48 8.27 -8.08
C TYR A 57 5.69 9.56 -7.86
N HIS A 58 6.36 10.71 -7.67
CA HIS A 58 5.69 12.00 -7.49
C HIS A 58 4.96 12.50 -8.74
N GLU A 59 5.33 12.03 -9.91
CA GLU A 59 4.68 12.38 -11.19
C GLU A 59 3.45 11.53 -11.51
N ARG A 60 3.13 10.51 -10.67
CA ARG A 60 1.99 9.61 -10.88
C ARG A 60 0.84 10.00 -9.97
N PRO A 61 -0.19 10.69 -10.46
CA PRO A 61 -1.29 11.18 -9.62
C PRO A 61 -2.14 10.06 -9.04
N ASP A 62 -2.26 8.93 -9.74
CA ASP A 62 -3.12 7.80 -9.39
C ASP A 62 -2.37 6.64 -8.70
N ASP A 63 -1.16 6.89 -8.22
CA ASP A 63 -0.31 5.91 -7.52
C ASP A 63 -0.13 6.34 -6.06
N TYR A 64 -0.59 5.54 -5.11
CA TYR A 64 -0.60 5.84 -3.68
C TYR A 64 0.19 4.77 -2.93
N LEU A 65 1.18 5.18 -2.14
CA LEU A 65 1.94 4.29 -1.26
C LEU A 65 1.99 4.87 0.15
N PHE A 66 1.72 4.00 1.11
CA PHE A 66 1.62 4.35 2.52
C PHE A 66 2.60 3.53 3.36
N ILE A 67 3.07 4.15 4.45
CA ILE A 67 3.57 3.44 5.61
C ILE A 67 2.37 3.04 6.47
N VAL A 68 2.34 1.79 6.91
CA VAL A 68 1.45 1.31 7.97
C VAL A 68 2.13 1.59 9.29
N GLU A 69 1.50 2.39 10.13
CA GLU A 69 2.03 2.75 11.45
C GLU A 69 1.13 2.23 12.57
N HIS A 70 1.76 1.80 13.66
CA HIS A 70 1.13 1.37 14.90
C HIS A 70 2.01 1.83 16.07
N ASP A 71 1.42 2.55 17.03
CA ASP A 71 2.13 3.11 18.21
C ASP A 71 3.42 3.87 17.83
N GLY A 72 3.36 4.70 16.80
CA GLY A 72 4.49 5.49 16.32
C GLY A 72 5.59 4.70 15.60
N LYS A 73 5.42 3.39 15.40
CA LYS A 73 6.39 2.52 14.72
C LYS A 73 5.89 2.11 13.34
N LYS A 74 6.84 1.96 12.40
CA LYS A 74 6.56 1.54 11.03
C LYS A 74 6.37 0.02 10.98
N ALA A 75 5.12 -0.44 10.81
CA ALA A 75 4.78 -1.86 10.72
C ALA A 75 5.03 -2.45 9.32
N GLY A 76 5.11 -1.61 8.30
CA GLY A 76 5.33 -2.02 6.92
C GLY A 76 4.86 -0.97 5.93
N CYS A 77 4.64 -1.38 4.70
CA CYS A 77 4.08 -0.52 3.65
C CYS A 77 3.03 -1.25 2.82
N MET A 78 2.16 -0.49 2.17
CA MET A 78 1.21 -0.95 1.16
C MET A 78 0.73 0.20 0.32
N GLY A 79 0.31 -0.08 -0.91
CA GLY A 79 -0.17 0.95 -1.81
C GLY A 79 -1.25 0.47 -2.75
N PHE A 80 -1.80 1.39 -3.54
CA PHE A 80 -2.69 1.06 -4.64
C PHE A 80 -2.48 2.03 -5.81
N ARG A 81 -2.85 1.56 -7.00
CA ARG A 81 -2.93 2.36 -8.22
C ARG A 81 -4.34 2.33 -8.76
N LEU A 82 -4.79 3.47 -9.26
CA LEU A 82 -6.07 3.56 -9.97
C LEU A 82 -5.81 3.47 -11.47
N GLU A 83 -6.38 2.48 -12.11
CA GLU A 83 -6.29 2.31 -13.55
C GLU A 83 -7.62 1.75 -14.10
N LYS A 84 -8.19 2.42 -15.10
CA LYS A 84 -9.39 1.96 -15.81
C LYS A 84 -10.56 1.52 -14.92
N GLY A 85 -10.82 2.27 -13.85
CA GLY A 85 -11.92 1.98 -12.91
C GLY A 85 -11.65 0.84 -11.93
N ARG A 86 -10.39 0.42 -11.80
CA ARG A 86 -9.92 -0.57 -10.83
C ARG A 86 -8.83 0.03 -9.94
N ALA A 87 -8.79 -0.41 -8.69
CA ALA A 87 -7.66 -0.20 -7.81
C ALA A 87 -6.83 -1.49 -7.71
N GLU A 88 -5.56 -1.41 -8.09
CA GLU A 88 -4.61 -2.50 -7.90
C GLU A 88 -3.80 -2.26 -6.62
N VAL A 89 -4.01 -3.10 -5.62
CA VAL A 89 -3.21 -3.11 -4.38
C VAL A 89 -1.84 -3.72 -4.66
N TYR A 90 -0.79 -3.08 -4.18
CA TYR A 90 0.59 -3.51 -4.43
C TYR A 90 1.52 -3.19 -3.26
N ASN A 91 2.74 -3.76 -3.27
CA ASN A 91 3.79 -3.55 -2.27
C ASN A 91 3.31 -3.72 -0.81
N VAL A 92 2.49 -4.75 -0.56
CA VAL A 92 2.10 -5.12 0.80
C VAL A 92 3.26 -5.87 1.44
N ILE A 93 4.06 -5.17 2.23
CA ILE A 93 5.31 -5.67 2.82
C ILE A 93 5.33 -5.33 4.30
N ALA A 94 5.45 -6.36 5.15
CA ALA A 94 5.66 -6.17 6.58
C ALA A 94 7.11 -5.78 6.86
N SER A 95 7.31 -4.83 7.77
CA SER A 95 8.64 -4.60 8.35
C SER A 95 9.04 -5.80 9.23
N PRO A 96 10.33 -5.99 9.55
CA PRO A 96 10.74 -7.01 10.51
C PRO A 96 10.00 -6.91 11.85
N TRP A 97 9.75 -5.69 12.32
CA TRP A 97 9.02 -5.43 13.55
C TRP A 97 7.51 -5.73 13.43
N GLY A 98 6.89 -5.44 12.28
CA GLY A 98 5.44 -5.59 12.05
C GLY A 98 5.01 -7.02 11.73
N LYS A 99 5.98 -7.91 11.41
CA LYS A 99 5.70 -9.29 10.98
C LYS A 99 5.02 -10.10 12.09
N GLY A 100 3.96 -10.85 11.74
CA GLY A 100 3.26 -11.77 12.64
C GLY A 100 2.31 -11.13 13.65
N LYS A 101 2.14 -9.80 13.64
CA LYS A 101 1.33 -9.05 14.64
C LYS A 101 -0.10 -8.70 14.16
N GLY A 102 -0.52 -9.17 12.99
CA GLY A 102 -1.82 -8.80 12.42
C GLY A 102 -1.92 -7.37 11.86
N LEU A 103 -0.87 -6.53 12.05
CA LEU A 103 -0.88 -5.11 11.67
C LEU A 103 -1.08 -4.90 10.16
N MET A 104 -0.50 -5.78 9.33
CA MET A 104 -0.66 -5.69 7.87
C MET A 104 -2.07 -6.05 7.41
N ALA A 105 -2.74 -6.99 8.09
CA ALA A 105 -4.13 -7.33 7.79
C ALA A 105 -5.07 -6.19 8.18
N ALA A 106 -4.87 -5.57 9.36
CA ALA A 106 -5.58 -4.37 9.77
C ALA A 106 -5.35 -3.21 8.78
N GLY A 107 -4.09 -2.98 8.38
CA GLY A 107 -3.73 -1.97 7.39
C GLY A 107 -4.39 -2.21 6.03
N LEU A 108 -4.42 -3.45 5.55
CA LEU A 108 -5.06 -3.79 4.27
C LEU A 108 -6.59 -3.60 4.34
N ARG A 109 -7.20 -3.96 5.47
CA ARG A 109 -8.62 -3.71 5.70
C ARG A 109 -8.94 -2.21 5.69
N LEU A 110 -8.10 -1.39 6.35
CA LEU A 110 -8.23 0.07 6.34
C LEU A 110 -8.04 0.63 4.92
N LEU A 111 -7.02 0.17 4.18
CA LEU A 111 -6.75 0.59 2.81
C LEU A 111 -7.91 0.27 1.87
N CYS A 112 -8.42 -0.96 1.88
CA CYS A 112 -9.56 -1.37 1.05
C CYS A 112 -10.84 -0.59 1.40
N SER A 113 -11.07 -0.31 2.69
CA SER A 113 -12.20 0.53 3.13
C SER A 113 -12.07 1.96 2.61
N TYR A 114 -10.87 2.54 2.68
CA TYR A 114 -10.58 3.85 2.13
C TYR A 114 -10.82 3.89 0.61
N ILE A 115 -10.24 2.95 -0.14
CA ILE A 115 -10.41 2.86 -1.59
C ILE A 115 -11.89 2.75 -1.95
N GLY A 116 -12.61 1.83 -1.30
CA GLY A 116 -14.01 1.56 -1.57
C GLY A 116 -14.95 2.71 -1.22
N SER A 117 -14.58 3.58 -0.28
CA SER A 117 -15.35 4.77 0.12
C SER A 117 -15.06 6.00 -0.72
N ARG A 118 -13.84 6.13 -1.27
CA ARG A 118 -13.37 7.37 -1.90
C ARG A 118 -13.07 7.25 -3.39
N HIS A 119 -12.88 6.04 -3.90
CA HIS A 119 -12.45 5.82 -5.28
C HIS A 119 -13.36 4.81 -6.00
N VAL A 120 -13.03 3.51 -5.90
CA VAL A 120 -13.70 2.45 -6.67
C VAL A 120 -13.97 1.21 -5.81
N LYS A 121 -15.00 0.43 -6.19
CA LYS A 121 -15.31 -0.86 -5.56
C LYS A 121 -14.53 -2.03 -6.17
N ASN A 122 -14.06 -1.90 -7.39
CA ASN A 122 -13.24 -2.93 -8.05
C ASN A 122 -11.81 -2.85 -7.51
N ILE A 123 -11.50 -3.65 -6.48
CA ILE A 123 -10.20 -3.70 -5.81
C ILE A 123 -9.61 -5.09 -6.04
N GLY A 124 -8.35 -5.15 -6.43
CA GLY A 124 -7.66 -6.43 -6.61
C GLY A 124 -6.16 -6.28 -6.45
N CYS A 125 -5.46 -7.39 -6.56
CA CYS A 125 -4.00 -7.44 -6.59
C CYS A 125 -3.54 -8.54 -7.56
N VAL A 126 -2.25 -8.48 -7.93
CA VAL A 126 -1.59 -9.50 -8.72
C VAL A 126 -0.49 -10.12 -7.86
N VAL A 127 -0.52 -11.45 -7.73
CA VAL A 127 0.39 -12.23 -6.89
C VAL A 127 1.21 -13.14 -7.77
N VAL A 128 2.54 -13.18 -7.59
CA VAL A 128 3.42 -14.11 -8.31
C VAL A 128 2.99 -15.54 -7.99
N LYS A 129 2.96 -16.42 -8.99
CA LYS A 129 2.55 -17.81 -8.84
C LYS A 129 3.39 -18.53 -7.77
N GLY A 130 2.71 -19.22 -6.84
CA GLY A 130 3.38 -19.91 -5.74
C GLY A 130 3.86 -19.01 -4.59
N ASN A 131 3.56 -17.71 -4.62
CA ASN A 131 3.90 -16.83 -3.51
C ASN A 131 2.97 -17.10 -2.30
N PRO A 132 3.51 -17.37 -1.10
CA PRO A 132 2.73 -17.62 0.12
C PRO A 132 1.86 -16.41 0.55
N ALA A 133 2.08 -15.22 -0.01
CA ALA A 133 1.22 -14.07 0.20
C ALA A 133 -0.24 -14.30 -0.28
N LEU A 134 -0.47 -15.28 -1.14
CA LEU A 134 -1.80 -15.64 -1.61
C LEU A 134 -2.74 -15.98 -0.43
N GLU A 135 -2.26 -16.79 0.54
CA GLU A 135 -3.03 -17.11 1.75
C GLU A 135 -3.31 -15.88 2.62
N PHE A 136 -2.40 -14.91 2.66
CA PHE A 136 -2.61 -13.66 3.38
C PHE A 136 -3.76 -12.87 2.77
N TYR A 137 -3.79 -12.72 1.44
CA TYR A 137 -4.87 -12.02 0.75
C TYR A 137 -6.22 -12.74 0.89
N ASP A 138 -6.22 -14.08 0.80
CA ASP A 138 -7.42 -14.90 1.00
C ASP A 138 -8.05 -14.63 2.39
N ARG A 139 -7.25 -14.70 3.45
CA ARG A 139 -7.69 -14.35 4.82
C ARG A 139 -8.17 -12.90 4.97
N CYS A 140 -7.72 -12.00 4.09
CA CYS A 140 -8.16 -10.61 4.05
C CYS A 140 -9.42 -10.38 3.18
N GLY A 141 -10.05 -11.44 2.67
CA GLY A 141 -11.30 -11.37 1.91
C GLY A 141 -11.11 -11.23 0.39
N PHE A 142 -9.90 -11.51 -0.13
CA PHE A 142 -9.67 -11.62 -1.57
C PHE A 142 -9.84 -13.07 -2.02
N TRP A 143 -10.26 -13.25 -3.26
CA TRP A 143 -10.38 -14.55 -3.90
C TRP A 143 -9.68 -14.55 -5.27
N ILE A 144 -9.26 -15.70 -5.76
CA ILE A 144 -8.63 -15.83 -7.08
C ILE A 144 -9.69 -15.65 -8.15
N SER A 145 -9.66 -14.52 -8.86
CA SER A 145 -10.58 -14.19 -9.95
C SER A 145 -10.00 -14.51 -11.34
N GLY A 146 -8.72 -14.85 -11.41
CA GLY A 146 -8.03 -15.24 -12.64
C GLY A 146 -6.64 -15.78 -12.33
N SER A 147 -6.08 -16.53 -13.30
CA SER A 147 -4.76 -17.14 -13.16
C SER A 147 -4.06 -17.19 -14.52
N ALA A 148 -2.74 -16.98 -14.51
CA ALA A 148 -1.85 -17.14 -15.64
C ALA A 148 -0.65 -18.04 -15.24
N ALA A 149 0.27 -18.31 -16.17
CA ALA A 149 1.41 -19.18 -15.91
C ALA A 149 2.32 -18.66 -14.77
N ASP A 150 2.49 -17.34 -14.66
CA ASP A 150 3.41 -16.67 -13.75
C ASP A 150 2.73 -15.93 -12.60
N ARG A 151 1.38 -15.85 -12.59
CA ARG A 151 0.64 -15.03 -11.63
C ARG A 151 -0.77 -15.51 -11.34
N ASP A 152 -1.26 -15.14 -10.17
CA ASP A 152 -2.67 -15.19 -9.80
C ASP A 152 -3.22 -13.77 -9.68
N ILE A 153 -4.44 -13.56 -10.17
CA ILE A 153 -5.17 -12.30 -10.05
C ILE A 153 -6.21 -12.50 -8.97
N MET A 154 -6.17 -11.64 -7.96
CA MET A 154 -7.12 -11.69 -6.85
C MET A 154 -8.01 -10.46 -6.84
N THR A 155 -9.24 -10.63 -6.42
CA THR A 155 -10.24 -9.56 -6.32
C THR A 155 -10.88 -9.58 -4.93
N LEU A 156 -11.12 -8.41 -4.35
CA LEU A 156 -11.79 -8.28 -3.06
C LEU A 156 -13.26 -8.70 -3.17
N ASN A 157 -13.68 -9.62 -2.30
CA ASN A 157 -15.07 -10.04 -2.18
C ASN A 157 -15.81 -9.16 -1.17
N TRP A 158 -16.62 -8.24 -1.67
CA TRP A 158 -17.38 -7.31 -0.83
C TRP A 158 -18.44 -8.00 0.02
N ASP A 159 -18.95 -9.18 -0.35
CA ASP A 159 -19.95 -9.90 0.42
C ASP A 159 -19.38 -10.46 1.73
N SER A 160 -18.12 -10.87 1.70
CA SER A 160 -17.36 -11.36 2.87
C SER A 160 -16.52 -10.29 3.56
N PHE A 161 -16.13 -9.23 2.83
CA PHE A 161 -15.33 -8.16 3.39
C PHE A 161 -16.11 -7.34 4.43
N ARG A 162 -15.46 -6.96 5.52
CA ARG A 162 -16.05 -6.14 6.58
C ARG A 162 -15.35 -4.79 6.61
N PRO A 163 -15.86 -3.78 5.86
CA PRO A 163 -15.26 -2.46 5.83
C PRO A 163 -15.31 -1.80 7.21
N VAL A 164 -14.32 -0.95 7.47
CA VAL A 164 -14.33 -0.05 8.61
C VAL A 164 -14.80 1.34 8.17
N LYS A 165 -15.46 2.06 9.07
CA LYS A 165 -15.80 3.45 8.84
C LYS A 165 -14.51 4.27 8.95
N ILE A 166 -14.22 5.05 7.93
CA ILE A 166 -13.08 5.97 7.95
C ILE A 166 -13.44 7.16 8.83
N ASP A 167 -12.66 7.38 9.88
CA ASP A 167 -12.89 8.46 10.84
C ASP A 167 -12.26 9.75 10.35
N GLN A 168 -11.02 9.68 9.83
CA GLN A 168 -10.27 10.84 9.41
C GLN A 168 -9.47 10.58 8.14
N VAL A 169 -9.47 11.56 7.25
CA VAL A 169 -8.54 11.64 6.11
C VAL A 169 -7.95 13.05 6.12
N ASP A 170 -6.72 13.17 6.58
CA ASP A 170 -5.98 14.42 6.52
C ASP A 170 -5.29 14.54 5.16
N GLU A 171 -5.72 15.50 4.36
CA GLU A 171 -5.07 15.88 3.12
C GLU A 171 -4.26 17.16 3.34
N LYS A 172 -2.93 17.04 3.40
CA LYS A 172 -2.07 18.23 3.44
C LYS A 172 -1.49 18.45 2.04
N ASP A 173 -1.77 19.64 1.48
CA ASP A 173 -1.02 20.13 0.34
C ASP A 173 0.42 20.37 0.80
N LEU A 174 1.39 19.67 0.22
CA LEU A 174 2.80 20.04 0.33
C LEU A 174 2.98 21.36 -0.42
N GLY A 175 2.69 22.47 0.30
CA GLY A 175 2.59 23.80 -0.25
C GLY A 175 3.78 24.17 -1.13
N ARG A 176 3.51 24.79 -2.26
CA ARG A 176 4.49 25.65 -2.93
C ARG A 176 5.05 26.61 -1.89
N LYS A 177 6.36 26.51 -1.58
CA LYS A 177 7.07 27.64 -1.01
C LYS A 177 6.76 28.83 -1.92
N LYS A 178 5.97 29.81 -1.44
CA LYS A 178 5.81 31.09 -2.11
C LYS A 178 7.22 31.59 -2.41
N ARG A 179 7.58 31.71 -3.68
CA ARG A 179 8.78 32.45 -4.05
C ARG A 179 8.56 33.87 -3.49
N PRO A 180 9.50 34.43 -2.72
CA PRO A 180 9.41 35.81 -2.33
C PRO A 180 9.32 36.63 -3.62
N GLY A 181 8.28 37.48 -3.70
CA GLY A 181 8.08 38.37 -4.82
C GLY A 181 9.31 39.25 -5.05
N ARG A 182 9.63 39.42 -6.33
CA ARG A 182 10.50 40.50 -6.78
C ARG A 182 9.74 41.82 -6.66
#